data_394cd764ebe0692274862c35e860a5dd
#
_entry.id   394cd764ebe0692274862c35e860a5dd
#
_cell.length_a   1.000
_cell.length_b   1.000
_cell.length_c   1.000
_cell.angle_alpha   90.00
_cell.angle_beta   90.00
_cell.angle_gamma   90.00
#
_symmetry.space_group_name_H-M   'P 1'
#
loop_
_entity.id
_entity.type
_entity.pdbx_description
1 polymer ?
#
loop_
_entity_poly.entity_id
_entity_poly.type
_entity_poly.pdbx_seq_one_letter_code
_entity_poly.pdbx_strand_id
1 'polypeptide(L)'
;MLVEKWQAEDFPTLKAEAKRTGAVIYFADEAGVCSDFHAGTTWAPVGPTPTVKTTGRRYGLNLISAVSARGDFRFMVQEGNVTAEVFVEFLKRLLRRAEQPIILVVDGHPIHKAKTVKTFVEQQQGRLKLAFLPPYAAQLNPDELSSRAWPSRCRKIKSN
;
A
#
# COMPACT_ATOMS: atom_id res chain seq x y z
N MET A 1 -2.63 17.48 16.85
CA MET A 1 -3.69 17.23 15.85
C MET A 1 -3.80 15.73 15.57
N LEU A 2 -4.52 15.26 14.55
CA LEU A 2 -4.76 13.82 14.35
C LEU A 2 -3.49 12.97 14.16
N VAL A 3 -2.48 13.50 13.48
CA VAL A 3 -1.19 12.84 13.28
C VAL A 3 -0.43 12.70 14.59
N GLU A 4 -0.37 13.76 15.38
CA GLU A 4 0.30 13.78 16.69
C GLU A 4 -0.39 12.82 17.66
N LYS A 5 -1.74 12.82 17.69
CA LYS A 5 -2.51 11.87 18.48
C LYS A 5 -2.21 10.44 18.08
N TRP A 6 -2.18 10.16 16.79
CA TRP A 6 -1.89 8.81 16.30
C TRP A 6 -0.48 8.35 16.73
N GLN A 7 0.51 9.23 16.62
CA GLN A 7 1.88 8.93 17.04
C GLN A 7 2.03 8.77 18.56
N ALA A 8 1.32 9.61 19.34
CA ALA A 8 1.45 9.63 20.79
C ALA A 8 0.58 8.60 21.51
N GLU A 9 -0.57 8.23 20.95
CA GLU A 9 -1.56 7.38 21.62
C GLU A 9 -1.87 6.10 20.82
N ASP A 10 -2.28 6.23 19.55
CA ASP A 10 -2.80 5.09 18.79
C ASP A 10 -1.70 4.10 18.42
N PHE A 11 -0.58 4.58 17.92
CA PHE A 11 0.53 3.69 17.51
C PHE A 11 1.22 3.00 18.70
N PRO A 12 1.52 3.68 19.83
CA PRO A 12 1.99 3.00 21.04
C PRO A 12 1.01 1.93 21.54
N THR A 13 -0.30 2.19 21.46
CA THR A 13 -1.34 1.22 21.80
C THR A 13 -1.30 -0.01 20.89
N LEU A 14 -1.15 0.18 19.58
CA LEU A 14 -0.98 -0.91 18.62
C LEU A 14 0.30 -1.73 18.90
N LYS A 15 1.39 -1.07 19.26
CA LYS A 15 2.64 -1.75 19.66
C LYS A 15 2.46 -2.58 20.92
N ALA A 16 1.78 -2.04 21.92
CA ALA A 16 1.49 -2.76 23.17
C ALA A 16 0.61 -3.99 22.89
N GLU A 17 -0.42 -3.84 22.05
CA GLU A 17 -1.29 -4.94 21.62
C GLU A 17 -0.50 -6.00 20.85
N ALA A 18 0.34 -5.59 19.88
CA ALA A 18 1.20 -6.50 19.12
C ALA A 18 2.12 -7.30 20.05
N LYS A 19 2.73 -6.65 21.02
CA LYS A 19 3.58 -7.32 22.03
C LYS A 19 2.80 -8.33 22.86
N ARG A 20 1.59 -7.97 23.28
CA ARG A 20 0.73 -8.82 24.12
C ARG A 20 0.23 -10.06 23.35
N THR A 21 -0.09 -9.91 22.07
CA THR A 21 -0.66 -10.98 21.22
C THR A 21 0.39 -11.75 20.43
N GLY A 22 1.65 -11.31 20.44
CA GLY A 22 2.69 -11.85 19.56
C GLY A 22 2.51 -11.46 18.10
N ALA A 23 1.66 -10.47 17.79
CA ALA A 23 1.37 -10.04 16.44
C ALA A 23 2.54 -9.25 15.81
N VAL A 24 2.64 -9.34 14.49
CA VAL A 24 3.56 -8.51 13.69
C VAL A 24 2.79 -7.35 13.08
N ILE A 25 3.33 -6.14 13.21
CA ILE A 25 2.75 -4.96 12.57
C ILE A 25 3.33 -4.83 11.16
N TYR A 26 2.43 -4.78 10.17
CA TYR A 26 2.74 -4.45 8.79
C TYR A 26 2.08 -3.13 8.41
N PHE A 27 2.75 -2.40 7.55
CA PHE A 27 2.21 -1.21 6.89
C PHE A 27 1.98 -1.55 5.42
N ALA A 28 0.79 -1.31 4.92
CA ALA A 28 0.48 -1.59 3.52
C ALA A 28 0.23 -0.30 2.74
N ASP A 29 0.59 -0.33 1.46
CA ASP A 29 0.34 0.73 0.50
C ASP A 29 0.03 0.15 -0.89
N GLU A 30 -0.58 0.97 -1.73
CA GLU A 30 -0.88 0.67 -3.11
C GLU A 30 -0.13 1.62 -4.04
N ALA A 31 0.61 1.07 -4.98
CA ALA A 31 1.34 1.82 -5.99
C ALA A 31 0.90 1.41 -7.39
N GLY A 32 0.57 2.39 -8.26
CA GLY A 32 0.30 2.16 -9.67
C GLY A 32 1.53 2.41 -10.52
N VAL A 33 1.83 1.51 -11.46
CA VAL A 33 2.86 1.66 -12.48
C VAL A 33 2.20 1.65 -13.84
N CYS A 34 2.42 2.68 -14.64
CA CYS A 34 1.88 2.79 -16.00
C CYS A 34 3.01 2.74 -17.04
N SER A 35 2.72 2.12 -18.19
CA SER A 35 3.70 1.99 -19.29
C SER A 35 3.98 3.28 -20.05
N ASP A 36 3.10 4.28 -19.92
CA ASP A 36 3.24 5.61 -20.55
C ASP A 36 4.04 6.61 -19.71
N PHE A 37 4.82 6.07 -18.78
CA PHE A 37 5.66 6.87 -17.93
C PHE A 37 6.75 7.59 -18.72
N HIS A 38 6.75 8.92 -18.67
CA HIS A 38 7.85 9.72 -19.21
C HIS A 38 9.02 9.70 -18.23
N ALA A 39 10.12 9.11 -18.66
CA ALA A 39 11.38 8.98 -17.91
C ALA A 39 12.09 10.35 -17.74
N GLY A 40 11.40 11.36 -17.23
CA GLY A 40 12.00 12.63 -16.85
C GLY A 40 12.61 13.43 -18.00
N THR A 41 13.43 14.41 -17.65
CA THR A 41 14.25 15.21 -18.57
C THR A 41 15.51 14.46 -18.96
N THR A 42 15.84 14.46 -20.25
CA THR A 42 17.10 13.94 -20.76
C THR A 42 17.96 15.06 -21.34
N TRP A 43 19.27 14.86 -21.35
CA TRP A 43 20.19 15.75 -22.03
C TRP A 43 20.17 15.42 -23.53
N ALA A 44 19.96 16.45 -24.37
CA ALA A 44 20.02 16.33 -25.83
C ALA A 44 20.76 17.54 -26.41
N PRO A 45 21.36 17.43 -27.61
CA PRO A 45 21.88 18.56 -28.31
C PRO A 45 20.82 19.64 -28.51
N VAL A 46 21.24 20.91 -28.53
CA VAL A 46 20.35 22.02 -28.85
C VAL A 46 19.73 21.81 -30.23
N GLY A 47 18.41 21.70 -30.28
CA GLY A 47 17.68 21.41 -31.52
C GLY A 47 16.36 20.68 -31.25
N PRO A 48 15.94 19.77 -32.13
CA PRO A 48 14.66 19.08 -31.97
C PRO A 48 14.60 18.23 -30.70
N THR A 49 13.48 18.34 -29.98
CA THR A 49 13.24 17.53 -28.79
C THR A 49 13.28 16.03 -29.14
N PRO A 50 14.02 15.22 -28.38
CA PRO A 50 14.03 13.78 -28.59
C PRO A 50 12.61 13.20 -28.48
N THR A 51 12.19 12.48 -29.51
CA THR A 51 10.89 11.81 -29.53
C THR A 51 11.07 10.33 -29.25
N VAL A 52 10.37 9.80 -28.26
CA VAL A 52 10.29 8.37 -27.99
C VAL A 52 9.03 7.80 -28.63
N LYS A 53 9.20 6.84 -29.56
CA LYS A 53 8.06 6.14 -30.13
C LYS A 53 7.43 5.26 -29.05
N THR A 54 6.16 5.49 -28.76
CA THR A 54 5.37 4.64 -27.86
C THR A 54 4.36 3.84 -28.67
N THR A 55 3.97 2.67 -28.17
CA THR A 55 2.97 1.83 -28.83
C THR A 55 1.53 2.37 -28.67
N GLY A 56 1.34 3.48 -27.96
CA GLY A 56 0.04 4.08 -27.68
C GLY A 56 -0.87 3.24 -26.78
N ARG A 57 -0.46 2.04 -26.39
CA ARG A 57 -1.19 1.21 -25.45
C ARG A 57 -0.77 1.53 -24.03
N ARG A 58 -1.72 1.90 -23.20
CA ARG A 58 -1.51 2.10 -21.77
C ARG A 58 -1.68 0.77 -21.05
N TYR A 59 -0.60 0.27 -20.49
CA TYR A 59 -0.63 -0.84 -19.55
C TYR A 59 -0.44 -0.27 -18.15
N GLY A 60 -1.36 -0.61 -17.25
CA GLY A 60 -1.28 -0.25 -15.85
C GLY A 60 -1.16 -1.51 -15.00
N LEU A 61 -0.15 -1.56 -14.16
CA LEU A 61 -0.01 -2.57 -13.12
C LEU A 61 -0.20 -1.88 -11.77
N ASN A 62 -0.93 -2.50 -10.88
CA ASN A 62 -1.03 -2.07 -9.50
C ASN A 62 -0.26 -3.04 -8.61
N LEU A 63 0.52 -2.48 -7.71
CA LEU A 63 1.27 -3.20 -6.69
C LEU A 63 0.60 -2.93 -5.35
N ILE A 64 0.20 -3.99 -4.66
CA ILE A 64 -0.17 -3.91 -3.25
C ILE A 64 1.00 -4.48 -2.47
N SER A 65 1.55 -3.71 -1.56
CA SER A 65 2.69 -4.13 -0.75
C SER A 65 2.43 -3.95 0.73
N ALA A 66 3.16 -4.70 1.54
CA ALA A 66 3.16 -4.56 2.99
C ALA A 66 4.58 -4.79 3.52
N VAL A 67 5.04 -3.91 4.40
CA VAL A 67 6.35 -3.97 5.02
C VAL A 67 6.22 -4.01 6.54
N SER A 68 7.00 -4.86 7.20
CA SER A 68 7.10 -4.90 8.65
C SER A 68 8.30 -4.12 9.16
N ALA A 69 8.27 -3.73 10.44
CA ALA A 69 9.42 -3.12 11.09
C ALA A 69 10.64 -4.06 11.20
N ARG A 70 10.44 -5.37 10.96
CA ARG A 70 11.52 -6.38 10.92
C ARG A 70 12.17 -6.50 9.55
N GLY A 71 11.66 -5.78 8.53
CA GLY A 71 12.14 -5.84 7.15
C GLY A 71 11.45 -6.91 6.30
N ASP A 72 10.41 -7.59 6.80
CA ASP A 72 9.63 -8.48 5.97
C ASP A 72 8.85 -7.68 4.95
N PHE A 73 9.00 -8.03 3.69
CA PHE A 73 8.30 -7.41 2.58
C PHE A 73 7.40 -8.42 1.88
N ARG A 74 6.14 -8.07 1.69
CA ARG A 74 5.14 -8.87 0.98
C ARG A 74 4.50 -8.02 -0.09
N PHE A 75 4.30 -8.56 -1.28
CA PHE A 75 3.67 -7.84 -2.36
C PHE A 75 2.82 -8.73 -3.26
N MET A 76 1.89 -8.09 -3.95
CA MET A 76 1.08 -8.68 -5.01
C MET A 76 0.97 -7.69 -6.16
N VAL A 77 1.20 -8.16 -7.37
CA VAL A 77 0.99 -7.40 -8.60
C VAL A 77 -0.37 -7.76 -9.17
N GLN A 78 -1.12 -6.75 -9.55
CA GLN A 78 -2.45 -6.88 -10.12
C GLN A 78 -2.57 -6.06 -11.40
N GLU A 79 -3.08 -6.66 -12.46
CA GLU A 79 -3.51 -5.93 -13.65
C GLU A 79 -4.88 -5.31 -13.42
N GLY A 80 -5.07 -4.08 -13.86
CA GLY A 80 -6.31 -3.34 -13.65
C GLY A 80 -6.47 -2.77 -12.25
N ASN A 81 -7.69 -2.35 -11.92
CA ASN A 81 -7.98 -1.64 -10.68
C ASN A 81 -7.89 -2.54 -9.44
N VAL A 82 -7.43 -1.99 -8.34
CA VAL A 82 -7.51 -2.64 -7.04
C VAL A 82 -8.93 -2.46 -6.50
N THR A 83 -9.65 -3.57 -6.38
CA THR A 83 -10.98 -3.63 -5.77
C THR A 83 -10.91 -4.21 -4.36
N ALA A 84 -12.03 -4.19 -3.64
CA ALA A 84 -12.10 -4.81 -2.31
C ALA A 84 -11.81 -6.32 -2.35
N GLU A 85 -12.24 -7.00 -3.42
CA GLU A 85 -11.99 -8.44 -3.63
C GLU A 85 -10.50 -8.71 -3.88
N VAL A 86 -9.84 -7.88 -4.69
CA VAL A 86 -8.40 -7.95 -4.93
C VAL A 86 -7.63 -7.73 -3.62
N PHE A 87 -8.06 -6.76 -2.83
CA PHE A 87 -7.45 -6.52 -1.51
C PHE A 87 -7.64 -7.71 -0.57
N VAL A 88 -8.82 -8.34 -0.54
CA VAL A 88 -9.05 -9.58 0.23
C VAL A 88 -8.13 -10.71 -0.24
N GLU A 89 -7.89 -10.84 -1.54
CA GLU A 89 -6.94 -11.83 -2.05
C GLU A 89 -5.50 -11.56 -1.57
N PHE A 90 -5.10 -10.30 -1.53
CA PHE A 90 -3.83 -9.91 -0.93
C PHE A 90 -3.76 -10.30 0.56
N LEU A 91 -4.81 -10.02 1.33
CA LEU A 91 -4.88 -10.40 2.75
C LEU A 91 -4.78 -11.92 2.95
N LYS A 92 -5.43 -12.72 2.09
CA LYS A 92 -5.30 -14.20 2.12
C LYS A 92 -3.86 -14.65 1.89
N ARG A 93 -3.18 -14.04 0.92
CA ARG A 93 -1.76 -14.36 0.62
C ARG A 93 -0.84 -13.95 1.76
N LEU A 94 -1.10 -12.80 2.38
CA LEU A 94 -0.37 -12.31 3.54
C LEU A 94 -0.48 -13.30 4.71
N LEU A 95 -1.70 -13.75 5.02
CA LEU A 95 -1.97 -14.69 6.11
C LEU A 95 -1.46 -16.10 5.86
N ARG A 96 -1.42 -16.56 4.60
CA ARG A 96 -0.96 -17.93 4.26
C ARG A 96 0.47 -18.22 4.72
N ARG A 97 1.32 -17.20 4.75
CA ARG A 97 2.73 -17.31 5.14
C ARG A 97 3.00 -16.75 6.54
N ALA A 98 1.95 -16.37 7.26
CA ALA A 98 2.09 -15.79 8.60
C ALA A 98 1.94 -16.87 9.66
N GLU A 99 2.97 -17.06 10.44
CA GLU A 99 2.95 -17.91 11.64
C GLU A 99 2.33 -17.19 12.84
N GLN A 100 2.41 -15.87 12.86
CA GLN A 100 1.96 -15.00 13.93
C GLN A 100 0.75 -14.18 13.47
N PRO A 101 -0.10 -13.71 14.40
CA PRO A 101 -1.14 -12.75 14.08
C PRO A 101 -0.56 -11.48 13.45
N ILE A 102 -1.34 -10.83 12.59
CA ILE A 102 -0.95 -9.62 11.88
C ILE A 102 -1.83 -8.45 12.29
N ILE A 103 -1.20 -7.33 12.59
CA ILE A 103 -1.86 -6.01 12.62
C ILE A 103 -1.42 -5.28 11.36
N LEU A 104 -2.35 -5.07 10.43
CA LEU A 104 -2.08 -4.39 9.17
C LEU A 104 -2.54 -2.93 9.26
N VAL A 105 -1.61 -2.02 9.16
CA VAL A 105 -1.87 -0.58 9.12
C VAL A 105 -2.06 -0.16 7.67
N VAL A 106 -3.20 0.42 7.36
CA VAL A 106 -3.59 0.87 6.01
C VAL A 106 -4.05 2.32 6.04
N ASP A 107 -4.10 2.95 4.89
CA ASP A 107 -4.70 4.28 4.76
C ASP A 107 -6.23 4.25 4.90
N GLY A 108 -6.84 5.44 4.94
CA GLY A 108 -8.29 5.58 5.06
C GLY A 108 -9.09 5.31 3.77
N HIS A 109 -8.50 4.70 2.73
CA HIS A 109 -9.17 4.47 1.46
C HIS A 109 -10.45 3.64 1.61
N PRO A 110 -11.54 3.96 0.87
CA PRO A 110 -12.83 3.26 0.99
C PRO A 110 -12.74 1.74 0.78
N ILE A 111 -11.84 1.27 -0.07
CA ILE A 111 -11.61 -0.16 -0.32
C ILE A 111 -11.30 -0.92 0.97
N HIS A 112 -10.43 -0.35 1.83
CA HIS A 112 -10.05 -0.97 3.10
C HIS A 112 -11.21 -1.03 4.12
N LYS A 113 -12.22 -0.17 3.93
CA LYS A 113 -13.42 -0.09 4.78
C LYS A 113 -14.61 -0.84 4.20
N ALA A 114 -14.47 -1.45 3.02
CA ALA A 114 -15.53 -2.18 2.36
C ALA A 114 -16.07 -3.33 3.22
N LYS A 115 -17.36 -3.62 3.09
CA LYS A 115 -18.03 -4.69 3.83
C LYS A 115 -17.34 -6.04 3.63
N THR A 116 -16.96 -6.35 2.39
CA THR A 116 -16.25 -7.59 2.04
C THR A 116 -14.95 -7.75 2.83
N VAL A 117 -14.17 -6.67 2.97
CA VAL A 117 -12.92 -6.67 3.75
C VAL A 117 -13.21 -6.86 5.23
N LYS A 118 -14.17 -6.13 5.78
CA LYS A 118 -14.56 -6.26 7.20
C LYS A 118 -14.99 -7.68 7.54
N THR A 119 -15.89 -8.26 6.74
CA THR A 119 -16.35 -9.63 6.90
C THR A 119 -15.19 -10.62 6.87
N PHE A 120 -14.26 -10.46 5.92
CA PHE A 120 -13.09 -11.32 5.84
C PHE A 120 -12.22 -11.22 7.10
N VAL A 121 -11.96 -10.00 7.59
CA VAL A 121 -11.15 -9.78 8.81
C VAL A 121 -11.80 -10.41 10.03
N GLU A 122 -13.13 -10.26 10.21
CA GLU A 122 -13.89 -10.88 11.28
C GLU A 122 -13.79 -12.42 11.28
N GLN A 123 -13.82 -13.02 10.09
CA GLN A 123 -13.66 -14.47 9.91
C GLN A 123 -12.27 -14.99 10.33
N GLN A 124 -11.25 -14.14 10.42
CA GLN A 124 -9.89 -14.53 10.81
C GLN A 124 -9.71 -14.73 12.33
N GLN A 125 -10.74 -14.48 13.14
CA GLN A 125 -10.75 -14.74 14.59
C GLN A 125 -9.50 -14.21 15.33
N GLY A 126 -9.13 -12.97 15.03
CA GLY A 126 -7.99 -12.29 15.66
C GLY A 126 -6.62 -12.56 15.03
N ARG A 127 -6.52 -13.42 14.01
CA ARG A 127 -5.27 -13.59 13.25
C ARG A 127 -4.92 -12.38 12.38
N LEU A 128 -5.90 -11.56 12.06
CA LEU A 128 -5.74 -10.32 11.29
C LEU A 128 -6.55 -9.21 11.93
N LYS A 129 -5.92 -8.07 12.15
CA LYS A 129 -6.55 -6.82 12.56
C LYS A 129 -6.16 -5.72 11.59
N LEU A 130 -7.11 -4.90 11.17
CA LEU A 130 -6.84 -3.67 10.43
C LEU A 130 -6.77 -2.49 11.39
N ALA A 131 -5.76 -1.66 11.22
CA ALA A 131 -5.63 -0.35 11.84
C ALA A 131 -5.50 0.71 10.74
N PHE A 132 -6.00 1.91 11.00
CA PHE A 132 -6.06 2.96 9.99
C PHE A 132 -5.13 4.11 10.35
N LEU A 133 -4.40 4.59 9.35
CA LEU A 133 -3.66 5.84 9.43
C LEU A 133 -4.64 7.02 9.50
N PRO A 134 -4.28 8.10 10.19
CA PRO A 134 -5.05 9.33 10.16
C PRO A 134 -5.10 9.91 8.73
N PRO A 135 -6.12 10.71 8.39
CA PRO A 135 -6.20 11.37 7.10
C PRO A 135 -4.97 12.23 6.83
N TYR A 136 -4.54 12.27 5.57
CA TYR A 136 -3.39 13.07 5.10
C TYR A 136 -2.05 12.76 5.80
N ALA A 137 -1.88 11.56 6.31
CA ALA A 137 -0.69 11.12 7.04
C ALA A 137 0.14 10.08 6.26
N ALA A 138 0.23 10.24 4.94
CA ALA A 138 1.01 9.35 4.08
C ALA A 138 2.48 9.22 4.52
N GLN A 139 3.05 10.30 5.07
CA GLN A 139 4.42 10.31 5.59
C GLN A 139 4.64 9.36 6.79
N LEU A 140 3.58 8.89 7.44
CA LEU A 140 3.67 7.91 8.52
C LEU A 140 3.74 6.47 8.02
N ASN A 141 3.51 6.26 6.72
CA ASN A 141 3.59 4.94 6.11
C ASN A 141 5.03 4.67 5.65
N PRO A 142 5.80 3.77 6.31
CA PRO A 142 7.16 3.45 5.90
C PRO A 142 7.22 2.78 4.52
N ASP A 143 6.12 2.19 4.03
CA ASP A 143 6.03 1.61 2.70
C ASP A 143 6.08 2.69 1.60
N GLU A 144 5.62 3.91 1.89
CA GLU A 144 5.82 5.06 0.99
C GLU A 144 7.30 5.41 0.76
N LEU A 145 8.18 5.11 1.70
CA LEU A 145 9.62 5.30 1.52
C LEU A 145 10.20 4.27 0.57
N SER A 146 9.72 3.04 0.58
CA SER A 146 10.12 2.00 -0.37
C SER A 146 9.59 2.30 -1.77
N SER A 147 8.39 2.87 -1.89
CA SER A 147 7.80 3.28 -3.17
C SER A 147 8.45 4.54 -3.78
N ARG A 148 9.12 5.38 -2.97
CA ARG A 148 9.90 6.53 -3.47
C ARG A 148 11.21 6.14 -4.14
N ALA A 149 11.76 4.96 -3.83
CA ALA A 149 12.93 4.40 -4.50
C ALA A 149 12.60 3.86 -5.90
N TRP A 150 11.32 3.73 -6.22
CA TRP A 150 10.83 3.33 -7.54
C TRP A 150 10.64 4.57 -8.43
N PRO A 151 11.07 4.56 -9.71
CA PRO A 151 10.91 5.72 -10.58
C PRO A 151 9.43 6.04 -10.77
N SER A 152 9.06 7.20 -10.22
CA SER A 152 7.86 8.03 -10.39
C SER A 152 6.49 7.35 -10.54
N ARG A 153 5.62 7.79 -9.64
CA ARG A 153 4.22 7.41 -9.51
C ARG A 153 3.39 7.74 -10.74
N CYS A 154 2.62 6.78 -11.21
CA CYS A 154 1.37 7.10 -11.87
C CYS A 154 0.45 7.79 -10.85
N ARG A 155 0.08 9.06 -11.10
CA ARG A 155 -0.90 9.74 -10.23
C ARG A 155 -2.17 8.91 -10.20
N LYS A 156 -2.71 8.70 -9.00
CA LYS A 156 -4.03 8.07 -8.80
C LYS A 156 -5.01 8.68 -9.81
N ILE A 157 -5.49 7.88 -10.72
CA ILE A 157 -6.60 8.29 -11.60
C ILE A 157 -7.79 8.39 -10.67
N LYS A 158 -8.25 9.63 -10.41
CA LYS A 158 -9.53 9.85 -9.77
C LYS A 158 -10.58 9.24 -10.71
N SER A 159 -11.20 8.15 -10.28
CA SER A 159 -12.43 7.71 -10.88
C SER A 159 -13.50 8.76 -10.59
N ASN A 160 -14.02 9.37 -11.63
CA ASN A 160 -15.28 10.09 -11.56
C ASN A 160 -16.40 9.12 -11.20
#